data_fbf5942bc4caa54236c4fecdac7c9f84
#
_entry.id   fbf5942bc4caa54236c4fecdac7c9f84
#
_cell.length_a   1.000
_cell.length_b   1.000
_cell.length_c   1.000
_cell.angle_alpha   90.00
_cell.angle_beta   90.00
_cell.angle_gamma   90.00
#
_symmetry.space_group_name_H-M   'P 1'
#
loop_
_entity.id
_entity.type
_entity.pdbx_description
1 polymer ?
#
loop_
_entity_poly.entity_id
_entity_poly.type
_entity_poly.pdbx_seq_one_letter_code
_entity_poly.pdbx_strand_id
1 'polypeptide(L)'
;MTTKWLTLFLSRAVSRVMLDDIRAILPAEAVKIFINGLDESHYATVECIQIEENCALVASAIVVWRQLGHVHHITYQKGDVLRQVDDETQFQLFTLLKTHRAVLQLA
;
A
#
# COMPACT_ATOMS: atom_id res chain seq x y z
N MET A 1 -12.83 -10.40 18.46
CA MET A 1 -11.75 -10.60 17.47
C MET A 1 -11.08 -9.28 17.16
N THR A 2 -9.77 -9.29 17.04
CA THR A 2 -9.01 -8.07 16.72
C THR A 2 -8.96 -7.88 15.21
N THR A 3 -9.37 -6.71 14.73
CA THR A 3 -9.24 -6.37 13.32
C THR A 3 -7.76 -6.22 12.97
N LYS A 4 -7.33 -6.86 11.89
CA LYS A 4 -5.97 -6.75 11.39
C LYS A 4 -5.92 -5.71 10.27
N TRP A 5 -4.84 -4.94 10.23
CA TRP A 5 -4.64 -3.87 9.25
C TRP A 5 -3.32 -4.06 8.52
N LEU A 6 -3.33 -3.84 7.23
CA LEU A 6 -2.11 -3.63 6.45
C LEU A 6 -1.84 -2.13 6.36
N THR A 7 -0.59 -1.76 6.17
CA THR A 7 -0.18 -0.35 6.12
C THR A 7 0.56 -0.07 4.82
N LEU A 8 0.19 1.02 4.16
CA LEU A 8 0.90 1.55 3.01
C LEU A 8 1.42 2.93 3.36
N PHE A 9 2.73 3.14 3.19
CA PHE A 9 3.33 4.48 3.24
C PHE A 9 3.50 4.97 1.81
N LEU A 10 2.97 6.14 1.51
CA LEU A 10 3.00 6.73 0.17
C LEU A 10 3.87 7.98 0.18
N SER A 11 4.78 8.07 -0.79
CA SER A 11 5.49 9.32 -1.03
C SER A 11 4.51 10.39 -1.49
N ARG A 12 4.94 11.66 -1.46
CA ARG A 12 4.10 12.77 -1.90
C ARG A 12 3.64 12.59 -3.35
N ALA A 13 4.56 12.22 -4.24
CA ALA A 13 4.25 12.04 -5.66
C ALA A 13 3.24 10.90 -5.88
N VAL A 14 3.43 9.77 -5.19
CA VAL A 14 2.53 8.62 -5.28
C VAL A 14 1.15 8.98 -4.71
N SER A 15 1.10 9.68 -3.58
CA SER A 15 -0.18 10.00 -2.94
C SER A 15 -1.08 10.87 -3.81
N ARG A 16 -0.51 11.74 -4.64
CA ARG A 16 -1.29 12.59 -5.55
C ARG A 16 -2.12 11.79 -6.54
N VAL A 17 -1.64 10.61 -6.93
CA VAL A 17 -2.29 9.75 -7.92
C VAL A 17 -3.14 8.68 -7.24
N MET A 18 -2.63 8.12 -6.13
CA MET A 18 -3.17 6.90 -5.56
C MET A 18 -4.29 7.10 -4.55
N LEU A 19 -4.34 8.23 -3.85
CA LEU A 19 -5.35 8.40 -2.81
C LEU A 19 -6.77 8.34 -3.36
N ASP A 20 -7.01 8.96 -4.51
CA ASP A 20 -8.33 8.93 -5.14
C ASP A 20 -8.70 7.51 -5.59
N ASP A 21 -7.73 6.79 -6.17
CA ASP A 21 -7.94 5.41 -6.58
C ASP A 21 -8.24 4.50 -5.39
N ILE A 22 -7.50 4.67 -4.28
CA ILE A 22 -7.73 3.89 -3.06
C ILE A 22 -9.16 4.12 -2.55
N ARG A 23 -9.61 5.37 -2.52
CA ARG A 23 -10.98 5.70 -2.09
C ARG A 23 -12.03 5.14 -3.04
N ALA A 24 -11.69 4.99 -4.31
CA ALA A 24 -12.61 4.44 -5.31
C ALA A 24 -12.74 2.92 -5.24
N ILE A 25 -11.65 2.21 -4.89
CA ILE A 25 -11.64 0.74 -4.93
C ILE A 25 -11.94 0.08 -3.60
N LEU A 26 -11.74 0.78 -2.47
CA LEU A 26 -11.96 0.23 -1.14
C LEU A 26 -13.17 0.87 -0.46
N PRO A 27 -13.96 0.09 0.29
CA PRO A 27 -15.04 0.66 1.09
C PRO A 27 -14.51 1.68 2.11
N ALA A 28 -15.24 2.76 2.33
CA ALA A 28 -14.83 3.82 3.25
C ALA A 28 -14.56 3.30 4.67
N GLU A 29 -15.35 2.33 5.12
CA GLU A 29 -15.20 1.72 6.45
C GLU A 29 -14.00 0.77 6.56
N ALA A 30 -13.40 0.39 5.42
CA ALA A 30 -12.27 -0.54 5.39
C ALA A 30 -10.91 0.18 5.31
N VAL A 31 -10.89 1.50 5.21
CA VAL A 31 -9.66 2.25 4.99
C VAL A 31 -9.59 3.48 5.88
N LYS A 32 -8.38 3.77 6.38
CA LYS A 32 -8.05 5.00 7.11
C LYS A 32 -6.87 5.66 6.42
N ILE A 33 -6.97 6.97 6.20
CA ILE A 33 -5.93 7.74 5.52
C ILE A 33 -5.47 8.87 6.43
N PHE A 34 -4.15 8.93 6.65
CA PHE A 34 -3.51 9.98 7.45
C PHE A 34 -2.53 10.74 6.58
N ILE A 35 -2.60 12.06 6.60
CA ILE A 35 -1.70 12.90 5.81
C ILE A 35 -0.66 13.54 6.75
N ASN A 36 0.62 13.32 6.44
CA ASN A 36 1.74 13.97 7.11
C ASN A 36 2.47 14.81 6.08
N GLY A 37 2.10 16.07 5.96
CA GLY A 37 2.61 16.97 4.94
C GLY A 37 4.08 17.40 5.12
N LEU A 38 4.74 16.98 6.21
CA LEU A 38 6.13 17.34 6.49
C LEU A 38 7.13 16.29 6.02
N ASP A 39 6.67 15.07 5.72
CA ASP A 39 7.54 13.95 5.32
C ASP A 39 7.26 13.58 3.87
N GLU A 40 8.23 13.82 2.97
CA GLU A 40 8.08 13.52 1.54
C GLU A 40 7.98 12.03 1.25
N SER A 41 8.68 11.18 2.00
CA SER A 41 8.70 9.73 1.78
C SER A 41 7.52 9.03 2.43
N HIS A 42 7.03 9.55 3.55
CA HIS A 42 5.85 9.06 4.25
C HIS A 42 4.78 10.14 4.31
N TYR A 43 4.50 10.74 3.16
CA TYR A 43 3.55 11.85 3.06
C TYR A 43 2.14 11.43 3.45
N ALA A 44 1.72 10.24 3.05
CA ALA A 44 0.42 9.69 3.43
C ALA A 44 0.60 8.27 3.98
N THR A 45 -0.18 7.95 5.00
CA THR A 45 -0.28 6.60 5.55
C THR A 45 -1.68 6.09 5.29
N VAL A 46 -1.79 4.94 4.65
CA VAL A 46 -3.05 4.27 4.38
C VAL A 46 -3.09 2.99 5.19
N GLU A 47 -4.09 2.85 6.06
CA GLU A 47 -4.36 1.59 6.75
C GLU A 47 -5.62 0.97 6.18
N CYS A 48 -5.54 -0.29 5.80
CA CYS A 48 -6.63 -1.02 5.19
C CYS A 48 -6.90 -2.30 5.97
N ILE A 49 -8.17 -2.63 6.16
CA ILE A 49 -8.56 -3.90 6.81
C ILE A 49 -7.97 -5.05 6.00
N GLN A 50 -7.20 -5.92 6.69
CA GLN A 50 -6.42 -6.98 6.06
C GLN A 50 -7.27 -8.23 5.86
N ILE A 51 -8.21 -8.16 4.93
CA ILE A 51 -8.96 -9.30 4.46
C ILE A 51 -8.52 -9.63 3.03
N GLU A 52 -8.73 -10.87 2.60
CA GLU A 52 -8.24 -11.36 1.31
C GLU A 52 -8.68 -10.48 0.14
N GLU A 53 -9.95 -10.09 0.12
CA GLU A 53 -10.50 -9.24 -0.93
C GLU A 53 -9.78 -7.90 -1.04
N ASN A 54 -9.55 -7.24 0.09
CA ASN A 54 -8.87 -5.95 0.11
C ASN A 54 -7.40 -6.09 -0.30
N CYS A 55 -6.72 -7.14 0.14
CA CYS A 55 -5.35 -7.41 -0.26
C CYS A 55 -5.25 -7.62 -1.78
N ALA A 56 -6.21 -8.32 -2.37
CA ALA A 56 -6.26 -8.54 -3.81
C ALA A 56 -6.47 -7.23 -4.57
N LEU A 57 -7.38 -6.38 -4.10
CA LEU A 57 -7.64 -5.07 -4.71
C LEU A 57 -6.41 -4.17 -4.65
N VAL A 58 -5.74 -4.10 -3.50
CA VAL A 58 -4.54 -3.28 -3.34
C VAL A 58 -3.41 -3.80 -4.22
N ALA A 59 -3.17 -5.11 -4.25
CA ALA A 59 -2.13 -5.71 -5.10
C ALA A 59 -2.37 -5.39 -6.59
N SER A 60 -3.61 -5.53 -7.04
CA SER A 60 -3.99 -5.20 -8.42
C SER A 60 -3.74 -3.73 -8.73
N ALA A 61 -4.14 -2.84 -7.84
CA ALA A 61 -3.94 -1.40 -8.01
C ALA A 61 -2.45 -1.04 -8.09
N ILE A 62 -1.62 -1.59 -7.22
CA ILE A 62 -0.17 -1.32 -7.22
C ILE A 62 0.45 -1.71 -8.57
N VAL A 63 0.08 -2.86 -9.11
CA VAL A 63 0.58 -3.31 -10.42
C VAL A 63 0.18 -2.33 -11.52
N VAL A 64 -1.07 -1.86 -11.54
CA VAL A 64 -1.54 -0.88 -12.51
C VAL A 64 -0.76 0.44 -12.37
N TRP A 65 -0.61 0.95 -11.17
CA TRP A 65 0.13 2.20 -10.93
C TRP A 65 1.59 2.09 -11.35
N ARG A 66 2.21 0.94 -11.11
CA ARG A 66 3.58 0.67 -11.56
C ARG A 66 3.67 0.66 -13.08
N GLN A 67 2.74 0.00 -13.75
CA GLN A 67 2.68 -0.05 -15.22
C GLN A 67 2.47 1.33 -15.85
N LEU A 68 1.71 2.20 -15.16
CA LEU A 68 1.47 3.57 -15.61
C LEU A 68 2.62 4.53 -15.27
N GLY A 69 3.66 4.03 -14.59
CA GLY A 69 4.81 4.86 -14.21
C GLY A 69 4.60 5.76 -13.00
N HIS A 70 3.56 5.51 -12.20
CA HIS A 70 3.26 6.29 -11.00
C HIS A 70 3.99 5.76 -9.76
N VAL A 71 4.37 4.49 -9.78
CA VAL A 71 5.13 3.83 -8.71
C VAL A 71 6.40 3.25 -9.30
N HIS A 72 7.55 3.66 -8.78
CA HIS A 72 8.86 3.21 -9.26
C HIS A 72 9.55 2.28 -8.27
N HIS A 73 9.27 2.46 -6.97
CA HIS A 73 9.93 1.70 -5.92
C HIS A 73 8.90 1.19 -4.93
N ILE A 74 8.98 -0.11 -4.64
CA ILE A 74 8.13 -0.78 -3.65
C ILE A 74 9.06 -1.42 -2.63
N THR A 75 8.91 -1.02 -1.36
CA THR A 75 9.72 -1.57 -0.26
C THR A 75 8.80 -2.27 0.73
N TYR A 76 9.11 -3.54 1.01
CA TYR A 76 8.42 -4.32 2.02
C TYR A 76 9.19 -4.25 3.33
N GLN A 77 8.48 -3.93 4.41
CA GLN A 77 9.07 -3.84 5.74
C GLN A 77 8.52 -4.94 6.63
N LYS A 78 9.41 -5.70 7.26
CA LYS A 78 9.06 -6.69 8.27
C LYS A 78 10.00 -6.51 9.46
N GLY A 79 9.47 -5.97 10.57
CA GLY A 79 10.30 -5.57 11.70
C GLY A 79 11.31 -4.51 11.28
N ASP A 80 12.59 -4.76 11.50
CA ASP A 80 13.67 -3.86 11.11
C ASP A 80 14.25 -4.15 9.72
N VAL A 81 13.72 -5.17 9.03
CA VAL A 81 14.22 -5.59 7.72
C VAL A 81 13.42 -4.89 6.62
N LEU A 82 14.13 -4.23 5.70
CA LEU A 82 13.56 -3.62 4.50
C LEU A 82 14.01 -4.42 3.29
N ARG A 83 13.07 -4.75 2.41
CA ARG A 83 13.36 -5.48 1.17
C ARG A 83 12.72 -4.78 -0.02
N GLN A 84 13.52 -4.50 -1.06
CA GLN A 84 13.00 -3.99 -2.32
C GLN A 84 12.23 -5.09 -3.04
N VAL A 85 11.00 -4.77 -3.45
CA VAL A 85 10.11 -5.71 -4.13
C VAL A 85 9.51 -5.06 -5.39
N ASP A 86 10.32 -4.25 -6.08
CA ASP A 86 9.86 -3.44 -7.23
C ASP A 86 9.28 -4.29 -8.36
N ASP A 87 9.84 -5.47 -8.59
CA ASP A 87 9.51 -6.33 -9.72
C ASP A 87 8.58 -7.49 -9.36
N GLU A 88 8.03 -7.50 -8.14
CA GLU A 88 7.13 -8.57 -7.72
C GLU A 88 5.87 -8.60 -8.58
N THR A 89 5.36 -9.83 -8.83
CA THR A 89 4.11 -10.02 -9.54
C THR A 89 2.93 -9.63 -8.66
N GLN A 90 1.75 -9.49 -9.28
CA GLN A 90 0.52 -9.21 -8.53
C GLN A 90 0.27 -10.27 -7.44
N PHE A 91 0.48 -11.54 -7.76
CA PHE A 91 0.30 -12.63 -6.80
C PHE A 91 1.30 -12.52 -5.64
N GLN A 92 2.57 -12.20 -5.94
CA GLN A 92 3.58 -12.02 -4.91
C GLN A 92 3.27 -10.84 -4.00
N LEU A 93 2.82 -9.72 -4.55
CA LEU A 93 2.38 -8.56 -3.77
C LEU A 93 1.17 -8.92 -2.90
N PHE A 94 0.20 -9.63 -3.46
CA PHE A 94 -0.96 -10.12 -2.72
C PHE A 94 -0.52 -10.96 -1.51
N THR A 95 0.43 -11.86 -1.71
CA THR A 95 0.96 -12.72 -0.63
C THR A 95 1.64 -11.88 0.46
N LEU A 96 2.42 -10.86 0.06
CA LEU A 96 3.06 -9.97 1.02
C LEU A 96 2.03 -9.18 1.83
N LEU A 97 0.98 -8.68 1.17
CA LEU A 97 -0.07 -7.90 1.83
C LEU A 97 -0.87 -8.72 2.84
N LYS A 98 -0.88 -10.04 2.70
CA LYS A 98 -1.56 -10.94 3.63
C LYS A 98 -0.72 -11.31 4.85
N THR A 99 0.57 -10.96 4.87
CA THR A 99 1.42 -11.29 6.01
C THR A 99 1.04 -10.46 7.24
N HIS A 100 1.31 -11.01 8.43
CA HIS A 100 1.00 -10.33 9.69
C HIS A 100 1.70 -8.97 9.75
N ARG A 101 0.94 -7.92 10.02
CA ARG A 101 1.44 -6.54 10.10
C ARG A 101 2.20 -6.11 8.83
N ALA A 102 1.64 -6.46 7.67
CA ALA A 102 2.25 -6.10 6.39
C ALA A 102 2.41 -4.58 6.26
N VAL A 103 3.59 -4.14 5.85
CA VAL A 103 3.89 -2.73 5.58
C VAL A 103 4.59 -2.64 4.22
N LEU A 104 4.01 -1.86 3.31
CA LEU A 104 4.63 -1.53 2.04
C LEU A 104 4.84 -0.02 1.95
N GLN A 105 6.00 0.37 1.44
CA GLN A 105 6.30 1.77 1.13
C GLN A 105 6.35 1.91 -0.39
N LEU A 106 5.57 2.86 -0.91
CA LEU A 106 5.42 3.09 -2.34
C LEU A 106 5.97 4.48 -2.69
N ALA A 107 6.92 4.51 -3.62
CA ALA A 107 7.55 5.75 -4.06
C ALA A 107 7.74 5.82 -5.57
#